data_ac8832587b17653d678c438e8644b446
#
_entry.id   ac8832587b17653d678c438e8644b446
#
_cell.length_a   1.000
_cell.length_b   1.000
_cell.length_c   1.000
_cell.angle_alpha   90.00
_cell.angle_beta   90.00
_cell.angle_gamma   90.00
#
_symmetry.space_group_name_H-M   'P 1'
#
loop_
_entity.id
_entity.type
_entity.pdbx_description
1 polymer ?
#
loop_
_entity_poly.entity_id
_entity_poly.type
_entity_poly.pdbx_seq_one_letter_code
_entity_poly.pdbx_strand_id
1 'polypeptide(L)'
;MHWLKISCILCMFGCFKEFRPSESFVTDYLTGPWKNFTAEQVNQEIYPVSTYSYLATLIFVFLITDFARYKPIIILCGLSGTVTFLMIILGRTVLVFQILEFFYGLYFSTEVAYYTYIYAKVDKTHYQEVTSHTKAAALFGRSMSGVIAQLTASFDLLNYHQLNYLTVSANVCATIWAFFLPSVKQSMYFHRSSISDDEPGKGPFDYQLTESTKCRCFRVWGMRLLRKIKNAYVLLWKHFLQAYTNYRVTKWSIWWALATCGYLQIISYIQLLWQTAVEPGDMIYNGAVDFFYAIIGAGTVFCVGKAKLNWSLLGDMTLSIFSLLEGIILIVASYNYNIWLLYSIYIIFGVIYHTMVTVANFEVAKDISEDSYGLIFGVNTFFALLAQSLLTFVVVNKLTLDIRQQFFVYGSYFVVLAVIYVLMGVVNLVQHYRSGEAFRLFQTGDDDKSLSATQNASDASTSSKSEHNGS
;
A
#
# COMPACT_ATOMS: atom_id res chain seq x y z
N MET A 1 1.21 -17.18 -21.64
CA MET A 1 0.32 -17.80 -20.62
C MET A 1 -0.95 -16.99 -20.62
N HIS A 2 -2.14 -17.61 -20.59
CA HIS A 2 -3.40 -16.86 -20.63
C HIS A 2 -3.52 -15.98 -19.39
N TRP A 3 -3.99 -14.74 -19.52
CA TRP A 3 -4.08 -13.77 -18.45
C TRP A 3 -4.89 -14.24 -17.22
N LEU A 4 -5.98 -15.03 -17.46
CA LEU A 4 -6.77 -15.64 -16.39
C LEU A 4 -5.95 -16.56 -15.47
N LYS A 5 -5.00 -17.32 -16.04
CA LYS A 5 -4.13 -18.20 -15.24
C LYS A 5 -3.18 -17.40 -14.35
N ILE A 6 -2.69 -16.27 -14.85
CA ILE A 6 -1.86 -15.33 -14.06
C ILE A 6 -2.71 -14.71 -12.94
N SER A 7 -3.92 -14.24 -13.28
CA SER A 7 -4.88 -13.70 -12.33
C SER A 7 -5.19 -14.70 -11.20
N CYS A 8 -5.49 -15.95 -11.55
CA CYS A 8 -5.77 -17.01 -10.57
C CYS A 8 -4.59 -17.23 -9.60
N ILE A 9 -3.35 -17.31 -10.12
CA ILE A 9 -2.16 -17.49 -9.28
C ILE A 9 -1.97 -16.32 -8.33
N LEU A 10 -2.16 -15.09 -8.82
CA LEU A 10 -2.07 -13.88 -7.99
C LEU A 10 -3.18 -13.83 -6.94
N CYS A 11 -4.41 -14.19 -7.30
CA CYS A 11 -5.53 -14.25 -6.36
C CYS A 11 -5.27 -15.23 -5.21
N MET A 12 -4.78 -16.42 -5.54
CA MET A 12 -4.44 -17.43 -4.52
C MET A 12 -3.31 -16.95 -3.61
N PHE A 13 -2.26 -16.35 -4.17
CA PHE A 13 -1.18 -15.76 -3.37
C PHE A 13 -1.72 -14.67 -2.43
N GLY A 14 -2.51 -13.73 -2.95
CA GLY A 14 -3.10 -12.64 -2.16
C GLY A 14 -4.04 -13.13 -1.07
N CYS A 15 -4.87 -14.14 -1.38
CA CYS A 15 -5.78 -14.75 -0.41
C CYS A 15 -5.01 -15.39 0.75
N PHE A 16 -4.01 -16.24 0.47
CA PHE A 16 -3.19 -16.87 1.50
C PHE A 16 -2.36 -15.85 2.29
N LYS A 17 -1.82 -14.84 1.62
CA LYS A 17 -1.04 -13.77 2.25
C LYS A 17 -1.86 -12.98 3.25
N GLU A 18 -3.11 -12.67 2.94
CA GLU A 18 -4.01 -11.91 3.81
C GLU A 18 -4.75 -12.78 4.83
N PHE A 19 -4.64 -14.10 4.75
CA PHE A 19 -5.21 -15.00 5.75
C PHE A 19 -4.30 -15.11 6.96
N ARG A 20 -4.48 -14.21 7.92
CA ARG A 20 -3.63 -14.04 9.12
C ARG A 20 -4.46 -13.98 10.41
N PRO A 21 -5.14 -15.08 10.79
CA PRO A 21 -6.07 -15.07 11.93
C PRO A 21 -5.42 -14.69 13.27
N SER A 22 -4.13 -14.89 13.46
CA SER A 22 -3.44 -14.48 14.69
C SER A 22 -3.31 -12.97 14.86
N GLU A 23 -3.37 -12.17 13.78
CA GLU A 23 -3.21 -10.70 13.87
C GLU A 23 -4.33 -10.03 14.67
N SER A 24 -5.56 -10.53 14.59
CA SER A 24 -6.70 -9.96 15.32
C SER A 24 -6.52 -9.98 16.85
N PHE A 25 -5.66 -10.86 17.34
CA PHE A 25 -5.38 -11.02 18.78
C PHE A 25 -3.89 -10.90 19.13
N VAL A 26 -3.09 -10.28 18.24
CA VAL A 26 -1.63 -10.22 18.41
C VAL A 26 -1.22 -9.49 19.68
N THR A 27 -1.86 -8.37 20.00
CA THR A 27 -1.53 -7.58 21.20
C THR A 27 -1.88 -8.37 22.47
N ASP A 28 -3.04 -9.04 22.49
CA ASP A 28 -3.44 -9.89 23.63
C ASP A 28 -2.54 -11.11 23.81
N TYR A 29 -2.02 -11.65 22.69
CA TYR A 29 -1.01 -12.71 22.72
C TYR A 29 0.33 -12.22 23.28
N LEU A 30 0.75 -11.00 22.96
CA LEU A 30 2.01 -10.43 23.42
C LEU A 30 1.97 -10.05 24.89
N THR A 31 0.89 -9.42 25.34
CA THR A 31 0.73 -8.96 26.72
C THR A 31 0.20 -10.05 27.67
N GLY A 32 -0.40 -11.10 27.10
CA GLY A 32 -0.96 -12.24 27.84
C GLY A 32 0.08 -13.25 28.32
N PRO A 33 -0.41 -14.38 28.90
CA PRO A 33 0.43 -15.38 29.58
C PRO A 33 1.46 -16.09 28.68
N TRP A 34 1.32 -15.97 27.34
CA TRP A 34 2.24 -16.61 26.41
C TRP A 34 3.57 -15.89 26.26
N LYS A 35 3.56 -14.55 26.32
CA LYS A 35 4.76 -13.71 26.10
C LYS A 35 5.09 -12.81 27.28
N ASN A 36 4.08 -12.38 28.07
CA ASN A 36 4.21 -11.55 29.27
C ASN A 36 4.95 -10.22 29.07
N PHE A 37 4.82 -9.61 27.89
CA PHE A 37 5.32 -8.26 27.67
C PHE A 37 4.38 -7.24 28.32
N THR A 38 4.95 -6.13 28.79
CA THR A 38 4.12 -5.02 29.23
C THR A 38 3.55 -4.27 28.01
N ALA A 39 2.39 -3.66 28.19
CA ALA A 39 1.80 -2.81 27.13
C ALA A 39 2.76 -1.68 26.71
N GLU A 40 3.57 -1.17 27.64
CA GLU A 40 4.58 -0.17 27.39
C GLU A 40 5.71 -0.70 26.49
N GLN A 41 6.23 -1.90 26.75
CA GLN A 41 7.23 -2.55 25.90
C GLN A 41 6.71 -2.77 24.48
N VAL A 42 5.46 -3.22 24.33
CA VAL A 42 4.83 -3.42 23.03
C VAL A 42 4.69 -2.08 22.30
N ASN A 43 4.21 -1.04 22.99
CA ASN A 43 3.96 0.28 22.43
C ASN A 43 5.26 1.02 22.05
N GLN A 44 6.28 1.01 22.91
CA GLN A 44 7.45 1.88 22.78
C GLN A 44 8.68 1.18 22.20
N GLU A 45 8.85 -0.14 22.43
CA GLU A 45 10.06 -0.85 22.05
C GLU A 45 9.87 -1.81 20.87
N ILE A 46 8.66 -2.40 20.68
CA ILE A 46 8.41 -3.42 19.66
C ILE A 46 7.78 -2.80 18.41
N TYR A 47 6.56 -2.26 18.49
CA TYR A 47 5.79 -1.77 17.34
C TYR A 47 6.46 -0.66 16.52
N PRO A 48 7.20 0.31 17.11
CA PRO A 48 7.89 1.34 16.32
C PRO A 48 8.91 0.78 15.33
N VAL A 49 9.52 -0.39 15.64
CA VAL A 49 10.52 -1.02 14.78
C VAL A 49 9.92 -1.42 13.43
N SER A 50 8.67 -1.89 13.37
CA SER A 50 8.05 -2.23 12.09
C SER A 50 7.86 -1.00 11.20
N THR A 51 7.47 0.14 11.77
CA THR A 51 7.30 1.39 11.03
C THR A 51 8.62 1.84 10.41
N TYR A 52 9.70 1.86 11.20
CA TYR A 52 11.02 2.26 10.70
C TYR A 52 11.61 1.28 9.69
N SER A 53 11.44 -0.02 9.94
CA SER A 53 11.92 -1.06 9.03
C SER A 53 11.14 -1.07 7.72
N TYR A 54 9.83 -0.83 7.76
CA TYR A 54 9.01 -0.71 6.55
C TYR A 54 9.49 0.46 5.68
N LEU A 55 9.71 1.64 6.27
CA LEU A 55 10.26 2.80 5.55
C LEU A 55 11.64 2.47 4.95
N ALA A 56 12.55 1.94 5.75
CA ALA A 56 13.91 1.65 5.30
C ALA A 56 13.93 0.60 4.19
N THR A 57 13.23 -0.52 4.37
CA THR A 57 13.19 -1.61 3.38
C THR A 57 12.42 -1.24 2.12
N LEU A 58 11.40 -0.38 2.21
CA LEU A 58 10.63 0.07 1.04
C LEU A 58 11.51 0.76 0.00
N ILE A 59 12.46 1.61 0.43
CA ILE A 59 13.38 2.30 -0.47
C ILE A 59 14.16 1.27 -1.29
N PHE A 60 14.78 0.28 -0.63
CA PHE A 60 15.57 -0.75 -1.30
C PHE A 60 14.71 -1.65 -2.18
N VAL A 61 13.59 -2.12 -1.65
CA VAL A 61 12.68 -3.00 -2.39
C VAL A 61 12.14 -2.31 -3.63
N PHE A 62 11.70 -1.06 -3.52
CA PHE A 62 11.18 -0.28 -4.64
C PHE A 62 12.23 -0.15 -5.77
N LEU A 63 13.47 0.16 -5.42
CA LEU A 63 14.56 0.33 -6.39
C LEU A 63 14.98 -1.00 -7.02
N ILE A 64 14.93 -2.10 -6.27
CA ILE A 64 15.41 -3.42 -6.73
C ILE A 64 14.31 -4.21 -7.45
N THR A 65 13.04 -3.96 -7.19
CA THR A 65 11.92 -4.78 -7.69
C THR A 65 11.92 -4.89 -9.22
N ASP A 66 12.07 -3.78 -9.94
CA ASP A 66 12.08 -3.78 -11.38
C ASP A 66 13.36 -4.45 -11.95
N PHE A 67 14.50 -4.24 -11.31
CA PHE A 67 15.76 -4.90 -11.66
C PHE A 67 15.71 -6.42 -11.43
N ALA A 68 15.14 -6.86 -10.31
CA ALA A 68 14.98 -8.28 -9.94
C ALA A 68 13.82 -8.97 -10.70
N ARG A 69 13.07 -8.26 -11.55
CA ARG A 69 11.94 -8.79 -12.34
C ARG A 69 10.78 -9.34 -11.51
N TYR A 70 10.45 -8.69 -10.39
CA TYR A 70 9.26 -8.91 -9.56
C TYR A 70 9.16 -10.27 -8.84
N LYS A 71 9.24 -11.40 -9.55
CA LYS A 71 9.02 -12.74 -8.98
C LYS A 71 9.89 -13.05 -7.76
N PRO A 72 11.21 -12.82 -7.73
CA PRO A 72 12.03 -13.07 -6.55
C PRO A 72 11.61 -12.25 -5.33
N ILE A 73 11.12 -11.01 -5.56
CA ILE A 73 10.66 -10.13 -4.49
C ILE A 73 9.31 -10.62 -3.93
N ILE A 74 8.42 -11.16 -4.78
CA ILE A 74 7.15 -11.78 -4.32
C ILE A 74 7.44 -13.05 -3.50
N ILE A 75 8.44 -13.85 -3.88
CA ILE A 75 8.88 -14.99 -3.06
C ILE A 75 9.45 -14.50 -1.72
N LEU A 76 10.25 -13.43 -1.73
CA LEU A 76 10.78 -12.81 -0.52
C LEU A 76 9.65 -12.30 0.39
N CYS A 77 8.56 -11.78 -0.18
CA CYS A 77 7.35 -11.41 0.56
C CYS A 77 6.80 -12.60 1.37
N GLY A 78 6.55 -13.73 0.72
CA GLY A 78 6.06 -14.93 1.41
C GLY A 78 7.03 -15.46 2.47
N LEU A 79 8.34 -15.48 2.14
CA LEU A 79 9.38 -15.92 3.08
C LEU A 79 9.48 -15.01 4.30
N SER A 80 9.49 -13.69 4.12
CA SER A 80 9.55 -12.74 5.25
C SER A 80 8.30 -12.86 6.14
N GLY A 81 7.10 -13.02 5.57
CA GLY A 81 5.89 -13.31 6.34
C GLY A 81 6.00 -14.62 7.12
N THR A 82 6.48 -15.70 6.48
CA THR A 82 6.68 -16.98 7.16
C THR A 82 7.67 -16.86 8.33
N VAL A 83 8.80 -16.16 8.14
CA VAL A 83 9.79 -15.92 9.20
C VAL A 83 9.18 -15.10 10.35
N THR A 84 8.45 -14.03 10.02
CA THR A 84 7.78 -13.16 11.01
C THR A 84 6.88 -13.98 11.92
N PHE A 85 5.91 -14.72 11.37
CA PHE A 85 4.95 -15.48 12.18
C PHE A 85 5.56 -16.70 12.86
N LEU A 86 6.62 -17.30 12.30
CA LEU A 86 7.39 -18.32 13.00
C LEU A 86 8.13 -17.74 14.22
N MET A 87 8.72 -16.55 14.10
CA MET A 87 9.37 -15.85 15.20
C MET A 87 8.38 -15.42 16.29
N ILE A 88 7.12 -15.09 15.94
CA ILE A 88 6.05 -14.85 16.93
C ILE A 88 5.87 -16.08 17.82
N ILE A 89 5.88 -17.28 17.25
CA ILE A 89 5.73 -18.53 18.01
C ILE A 89 6.94 -18.77 18.92
N LEU A 90 8.15 -18.68 18.35
CA LEU A 90 9.39 -19.09 19.02
C LEU A 90 10.00 -18.01 19.91
N GLY A 91 9.77 -16.72 19.62
CA GLY A 91 10.39 -15.59 20.32
C GLY A 91 9.92 -15.47 21.78
N ARG A 92 10.82 -15.03 22.66
CA ARG A 92 10.54 -14.81 24.10
C ARG A 92 11.13 -13.50 24.64
N THR A 93 11.96 -12.80 23.89
CA THR A 93 12.64 -11.59 24.35
C THR A 93 12.28 -10.40 23.45
N VAL A 94 12.31 -9.19 24.00
CA VAL A 94 12.06 -7.96 23.26
C VAL A 94 12.94 -7.86 22.03
N LEU A 95 14.24 -8.18 22.13
CA LEU A 95 15.17 -8.15 20.99
C LEU A 95 14.71 -9.06 19.84
N VAL A 96 14.24 -10.29 20.15
CA VAL A 96 13.72 -11.20 19.11
C VAL A 96 12.49 -10.61 18.44
N PHE A 97 11.62 -9.93 19.19
CA PHE A 97 10.45 -9.26 18.64
C PHE A 97 10.83 -8.02 17.81
N GLN A 98 11.87 -7.28 18.18
CA GLN A 98 12.39 -6.19 17.34
C GLN A 98 12.95 -6.72 16.00
N ILE A 99 13.65 -7.86 16.02
CA ILE A 99 14.12 -8.52 14.79
C ILE A 99 12.91 -9.01 13.96
N LEU A 100 11.90 -9.56 14.62
CA LEU A 100 10.63 -9.97 13.99
C LEU A 100 9.98 -8.78 13.27
N GLU A 101 9.87 -7.63 13.93
CA GLU A 101 9.27 -6.41 13.37
C GLU A 101 10.07 -5.88 12.16
N PHE A 102 11.38 -6.13 12.12
CA PHE A 102 12.17 -5.86 10.92
C PHE A 102 11.71 -6.73 9.74
N PHE A 103 11.50 -8.04 9.94
CA PHE A 103 10.96 -8.92 8.90
C PHE A 103 9.52 -8.59 8.53
N TYR A 104 8.73 -8.12 9.49
CA TYR A 104 7.37 -7.65 9.25
C TYR A 104 7.34 -6.40 8.37
N GLY A 105 8.23 -5.43 8.61
CA GLY A 105 8.42 -4.28 7.73
C GLY A 105 8.88 -4.69 6.32
N LEU A 106 9.78 -5.67 6.20
CA LEU A 106 10.20 -6.24 4.93
C LEU A 106 9.03 -6.94 4.20
N TYR A 107 8.18 -7.65 4.93
CA TYR A 107 6.98 -8.29 4.41
C TYR A 107 6.04 -7.29 3.72
N PHE A 108 5.75 -6.15 4.37
CA PHE A 108 4.92 -5.12 3.77
C PHE A 108 5.61 -4.38 2.61
N SER A 109 6.90 -4.08 2.73
CA SER A 109 7.62 -3.38 1.65
C SER A 109 7.67 -4.19 0.35
N THR A 110 7.81 -5.51 0.47
CA THR A 110 7.86 -6.42 -0.70
C THR A 110 6.50 -6.61 -1.38
N GLU A 111 5.41 -6.23 -0.74
CA GLU A 111 4.05 -6.24 -1.33
C GLU A 111 3.93 -5.34 -2.56
N VAL A 112 4.74 -4.29 -2.66
CA VAL A 112 4.79 -3.43 -3.86
C VAL A 112 5.07 -4.26 -5.11
N ALA A 113 5.93 -5.27 -5.02
CA ALA A 113 6.25 -6.15 -6.15
C ALA A 113 5.04 -6.99 -6.59
N TYR A 114 4.17 -7.40 -5.67
CA TYR A 114 2.95 -8.15 -5.97
C TYR A 114 1.95 -7.33 -6.80
N TYR A 115 1.69 -6.09 -6.40
CA TYR A 115 0.76 -5.22 -7.13
C TYR A 115 1.34 -4.75 -8.46
N THR A 116 2.64 -4.44 -8.51
CA THR A 116 3.28 -3.97 -9.75
C THR A 116 3.58 -5.08 -10.76
N TYR A 117 3.62 -6.35 -10.34
CA TYR A 117 3.77 -7.50 -11.22
C TYR A 117 2.69 -7.57 -12.31
N ILE A 118 1.46 -7.17 -12.00
CA ILE A 118 0.34 -7.16 -12.94
C ILE A 118 0.70 -6.33 -14.18
N TYR A 119 1.21 -5.12 -13.97
CA TYR A 119 1.58 -4.19 -15.04
C TYR A 119 2.78 -4.65 -15.87
N ALA A 120 3.63 -5.50 -15.31
CA ALA A 120 4.80 -6.04 -16.00
C ALA A 120 4.52 -7.34 -16.78
N LYS A 121 3.38 -8.02 -16.53
CA LYS A 121 3.14 -9.37 -17.09
C LYS A 121 1.83 -9.55 -17.81
N VAL A 122 0.82 -8.78 -17.50
CA VAL A 122 -0.52 -8.84 -18.10
C VAL A 122 -0.61 -7.81 -19.22
N ASP A 123 -1.45 -8.06 -20.24
CA ASP A 123 -1.70 -7.07 -21.29
C ASP A 123 -2.57 -5.93 -20.75
N LYS A 124 -2.36 -4.71 -21.26
CA LYS A 124 -3.01 -3.48 -20.79
C LYS A 124 -4.54 -3.58 -20.77
N THR A 125 -5.12 -4.28 -21.75
CA THR A 125 -6.59 -4.50 -21.84
C THR A 125 -7.20 -5.20 -20.64
N HIS A 126 -6.40 -5.96 -19.86
CA HIS A 126 -6.86 -6.75 -18.72
C HIS A 126 -6.34 -6.25 -17.36
N TYR A 127 -5.63 -5.10 -17.32
CA TYR A 127 -5.08 -4.55 -16.07
C TYR A 127 -6.14 -4.35 -15.00
N GLN A 128 -7.25 -3.71 -15.36
CA GLN A 128 -8.34 -3.41 -14.44
C GLN A 128 -8.97 -4.69 -13.88
N GLU A 129 -9.24 -5.67 -14.73
CA GLU A 129 -9.86 -6.95 -14.34
C GLU A 129 -8.96 -7.71 -13.37
N VAL A 130 -7.66 -7.87 -13.69
CA VAL A 130 -6.72 -8.61 -12.85
C VAL A 130 -6.49 -7.89 -11.52
N THR A 131 -6.38 -6.56 -11.53
CA THR A 131 -6.25 -5.76 -10.30
C THR A 131 -7.48 -5.89 -9.41
N SER A 132 -8.68 -5.89 -10.00
CA SER A 132 -9.93 -6.08 -9.25
C SER A 132 -10.02 -7.48 -8.64
N HIS A 133 -9.69 -8.51 -9.43
CA HIS A 133 -9.68 -9.89 -8.94
C HIS A 133 -8.69 -10.08 -7.79
N THR A 134 -7.47 -9.54 -7.90
CA THR A 134 -6.44 -9.68 -6.85
C THR A 134 -6.82 -8.94 -5.58
N LYS A 135 -7.40 -7.74 -5.68
CA LYS A 135 -7.91 -7.00 -4.52
C LYS A 135 -9.08 -7.72 -3.85
N ALA A 136 -10.02 -8.25 -4.64
CA ALA A 136 -11.16 -9.01 -4.10
C ALA A 136 -10.69 -10.28 -3.37
N ALA A 137 -9.72 -11.01 -3.93
CA ALA A 137 -9.15 -12.19 -3.29
C ALA A 137 -8.40 -11.88 -2.00
N ALA A 138 -7.67 -10.77 -1.95
CA ALA A 138 -6.99 -10.31 -0.74
C ALA A 138 -8.01 -9.94 0.36
N LEU A 139 -9.05 -9.19 0.02
CA LEU A 139 -10.14 -8.84 0.95
C LEU A 139 -10.90 -10.08 1.44
N PHE A 140 -11.13 -11.05 0.56
CA PHE A 140 -11.73 -12.32 0.95
C PHE A 140 -10.85 -13.07 1.95
N GLY A 141 -9.53 -13.18 1.70
CA GLY A 141 -8.58 -13.78 2.64
C GLY A 141 -8.60 -13.10 4.00
N ARG A 142 -8.61 -11.77 4.03
CA ARG A 142 -8.68 -10.97 5.27
C ARG A 142 -9.99 -11.15 6.00
N SER A 143 -11.12 -11.14 5.30
CA SER A 143 -12.44 -11.38 5.91
C SER A 143 -12.54 -12.78 6.51
N MET A 144 -12.09 -13.80 5.79
CA MET A 144 -12.04 -15.19 6.30
C MET A 144 -11.11 -15.32 7.51
N SER A 145 -10.02 -14.58 7.53
CA SER A 145 -9.11 -14.49 8.68
C SER A 145 -9.84 -14.03 9.94
N GLY A 146 -10.58 -12.92 9.85
CA GLY A 146 -11.35 -12.37 10.98
C GLY A 146 -12.44 -13.33 11.47
N VAL A 147 -13.19 -13.97 10.55
CA VAL A 147 -14.23 -14.95 10.90
C VAL A 147 -13.62 -16.15 11.63
N ILE A 148 -12.55 -16.75 11.07
CA ILE A 148 -11.92 -17.93 11.69
C ILE A 148 -11.30 -17.57 13.02
N ALA A 149 -10.62 -16.44 13.11
CA ALA A 149 -10.06 -15.95 14.37
C ALA A 149 -11.14 -15.81 15.46
N GLN A 150 -12.26 -15.16 15.15
CA GLN A 150 -13.33 -14.95 16.11
C GLN A 150 -14.05 -16.24 16.49
N LEU A 151 -14.43 -17.06 15.51
CA LEU A 151 -15.14 -18.31 15.79
C LEU A 151 -14.30 -19.26 16.66
N THR A 152 -13.02 -19.41 16.31
CA THR A 152 -12.13 -20.30 17.07
C THR A 152 -11.85 -19.80 18.48
N ALA A 153 -11.73 -18.49 18.67
CA ALA A 153 -11.56 -17.89 20.00
C ALA A 153 -12.86 -17.95 20.82
N SER A 154 -14.03 -17.64 20.21
CA SER A 154 -15.31 -17.60 20.94
C SER A 154 -15.83 -18.97 21.37
N PHE A 155 -15.49 -20.02 20.62
CA PHE A 155 -15.87 -21.40 20.94
C PHE A 155 -14.76 -22.20 21.64
N ASP A 156 -13.68 -21.55 22.06
CA ASP A 156 -12.50 -22.18 22.68
C ASP A 156 -11.90 -23.35 21.88
N LEU A 157 -12.06 -23.30 20.53
CA LEU A 157 -11.54 -24.34 19.63
C LEU A 157 -10.02 -24.24 19.48
N LEU A 158 -9.49 -23.02 19.41
CA LEU A 158 -8.07 -22.72 19.30
C LEU A 158 -7.73 -21.56 20.22
N ASN A 159 -6.61 -21.68 20.95
CA ASN A 159 -6.06 -20.56 21.69
C ASN A 159 -5.23 -19.63 20.78
N TYR A 160 -4.89 -18.44 21.28
CA TYR A 160 -4.13 -17.44 20.48
C TYR A 160 -2.76 -17.95 20.01
N HIS A 161 -2.15 -18.88 20.75
CA HIS A 161 -0.90 -19.52 20.33
C HIS A 161 -1.13 -20.44 19.11
N GLN A 162 -2.23 -21.20 19.08
CA GLN A 162 -2.57 -22.10 17.98
C GLN A 162 -2.99 -21.34 16.71
N LEU A 163 -3.60 -20.16 16.85
CA LEU A 163 -3.90 -19.30 15.70
C LEU A 163 -2.64 -18.88 14.92
N ASN A 164 -1.49 -18.76 15.57
CA ASN A 164 -0.23 -18.47 14.89
C ASN A 164 0.20 -19.62 13.96
N TYR A 165 -0.09 -20.88 14.28
CA TYR A 165 0.20 -21.99 13.37
C TYR A 165 -0.62 -21.92 12.08
N LEU A 166 -1.89 -21.48 12.16
CA LEU A 166 -2.72 -21.27 10.96
C LEU A 166 -2.14 -20.15 10.10
N THR A 167 -1.72 -19.04 10.71
CA THR A 167 -1.10 -17.91 10.01
C THR A 167 0.22 -18.31 9.35
N VAL A 168 1.08 -19.06 10.05
CA VAL A 168 2.33 -19.60 9.47
C VAL A 168 2.02 -20.50 8.27
N SER A 169 1.06 -21.45 8.44
CA SER A 169 0.69 -22.37 7.37
C SER A 169 0.20 -21.64 6.12
N ALA A 170 -0.61 -20.61 6.29
CA ALA A 170 -1.09 -19.78 5.18
C ALA A 170 0.06 -19.05 4.46
N ASN A 171 1.01 -18.46 5.22
CA ASN A 171 2.18 -17.79 4.63
C ASN A 171 3.14 -18.78 3.93
N VAL A 172 3.29 -19.99 4.45
CA VAL A 172 4.02 -21.07 3.77
C VAL A 172 3.32 -21.43 2.45
N CYS A 173 1.99 -21.59 2.47
CA CYS A 173 1.21 -21.83 1.25
C CYS A 173 1.37 -20.67 0.25
N ALA A 174 1.29 -19.41 0.70
CA ALA A 174 1.55 -18.24 -0.14
C ALA A 174 2.95 -18.29 -0.76
N THR A 175 3.96 -18.63 0.03
CA THR A 175 5.35 -18.76 -0.45
C THR A 175 5.48 -19.83 -1.52
N ILE A 176 4.95 -21.02 -1.28
CA ILE A 176 4.93 -22.12 -2.26
C ILE A 176 4.21 -21.69 -3.54
N TRP A 177 3.06 -21.00 -3.39
CA TRP A 177 2.27 -20.52 -4.52
C TRP A 177 3.00 -19.48 -5.36
N ALA A 178 3.83 -18.63 -4.73
CA ALA A 178 4.66 -17.65 -5.42
C ALA A 178 5.67 -18.28 -6.40
N PHE A 179 6.14 -19.51 -6.17
CA PHE A 179 7.02 -20.21 -7.10
C PHE A 179 6.34 -20.56 -8.43
N PHE A 180 5.02 -20.70 -8.48
CA PHE A 180 4.27 -20.96 -9.71
C PHE A 180 4.07 -19.71 -10.58
N LEU A 181 4.38 -18.49 -10.07
CA LEU A 181 4.30 -17.28 -10.86
C LEU A 181 5.29 -17.35 -12.03
N PRO A 182 4.86 -17.03 -13.27
CA PRO A 182 5.75 -17.00 -14.42
C PRO A 182 6.78 -15.86 -14.28
N SER A 183 8.00 -16.11 -14.75
CA SER A 183 9.04 -15.08 -14.77
C SER A 183 8.68 -13.96 -15.75
N VAL A 184 9.03 -12.73 -15.37
CA VAL A 184 8.90 -11.53 -16.22
C VAL A 184 10.15 -11.42 -17.09
N LYS A 185 9.97 -11.39 -18.44
CA LYS A 185 11.09 -11.25 -19.37
C LYS A 185 11.54 -9.79 -19.55
N GLN A 186 10.54 -8.88 -19.61
CA GLN A 186 10.75 -7.45 -19.75
C GLN A 186 10.20 -6.76 -18.51
N SER A 187 10.98 -5.87 -17.91
CA SER A 187 10.52 -5.02 -16.82
C SER A 187 10.22 -3.61 -17.35
N MET A 188 9.55 -2.79 -16.56
CA MET A 188 9.04 -1.50 -17.03
C MET A 188 10.16 -0.50 -17.35
N TYR A 189 11.25 -0.52 -16.58
CA TYR A 189 12.33 0.47 -16.69
C TYR A 189 13.67 -0.14 -17.08
N PHE A 190 14.11 -1.22 -16.43
CA PHE A 190 15.48 -1.77 -16.60
C PHE A 190 15.64 -2.71 -17.78
N HIS A 191 14.57 -3.41 -18.19
CA HIS A 191 14.62 -4.42 -19.23
C HIS A 191 13.71 -4.09 -20.42
N ARG A 192 13.32 -2.82 -20.56
CA ARG A 192 12.57 -2.34 -21.75
C ARG A 192 13.52 -2.45 -22.94
N SER A 193 13.12 -3.23 -23.96
CA SER A 193 13.84 -3.28 -25.23
C SER A 193 13.73 -1.90 -25.86
N SER A 194 14.82 -1.16 -25.98
CA SER A 194 14.87 0.01 -26.82
C SER A 194 14.69 -0.47 -28.26
N ILE A 195 13.63 -0.05 -28.93
CA ILE A 195 13.36 -0.31 -30.36
C ILE A 195 14.50 0.29 -31.25
N SER A 196 15.41 1.05 -30.65
CA SER A 196 16.53 1.73 -31.32
C SER A 196 17.86 0.95 -31.35
N ASP A 197 17.94 -0.25 -30.79
CA ASP A 197 19.20 -1.02 -30.80
C ASP A 197 19.23 -2.17 -31.82
N ASP A 198 18.19 -2.35 -32.63
CA ASP A 198 18.21 -3.25 -33.80
C ASP A 198 18.73 -2.52 -35.05
N GLU A 199 20.01 -2.17 -35.06
CA GLU A 199 20.70 -2.02 -36.36
C GLU A 199 20.90 -3.43 -36.95
N PRO A 200 20.30 -3.74 -38.11
CA PRO A 200 20.55 -5.01 -38.78
C PRO A 200 21.94 -4.94 -39.46
N GLY A 201 22.96 -5.47 -38.83
CA GLY A 201 24.24 -5.49 -39.49
C GLY A 201 25.48 -5.98 -38.74
N LYS A 202 25.39 -6.76 -37.67
CA LYS A 202 26.60 -7.47 -37.16
C LYS A 202 26.27 -8.92 -36.83
N GLY A 203 26.65 -9.79 -37.74
CA GLY A 203 26.60 -11.23 -37.59
C GLY A 203 27.47 -11.75 -36.41
N PRO A 204 27.26 -13.01 -36.01
CA PRO A 204 27.93 -13.58 -34.86
C PRO A 204 29.43 -13.75 -35.25
N PHE A 205 30.28 -12.88 -34.71
CA PHE A 205 31.71 -13.09 -34.73
C PHE A 205 32.10 -14.06 -33.60
N ASP A 206 32.50 -15.24 -34.00
CA ASP A 206 33.06 -16.27 -33.16
C ASP A 206 34.48 -15.85 -32.76
N TYR A 207 34.69 -15.37 -31.53
CA TYR A 207 36.01 -15.07 -30.99
C TYR A 207 36.40 -16.11 -29.90
N GLN A 208 37.41 -16.87 -30.17
CA GLN A 208 38.17 -17.58 -29.13
C GLN A 208 38.72 -16.56 -28.13
N LEU A 209 38.19 -16.58 -26.90
CA LEU A 209 38.46 -15.60 -25.84
C LEU A 209 39.78 -15.97 -25.10
N THR A 210 40.84 -15.21 -25.32
CA THR A 210 42.03 -15.18 -24.45
C THR A 210 41.73 -14.51 -23.11
N GLU A 211 42.36 -14.85 -22.01
CA GLU A 211 42.09 -14.34 -20.63
C GLU A 211 42.03 -12.80 -20.52
N SER A 212 42.86 -12.11 -21.27
CA SER A 212 42.89 -10.63 -21.38
C SER A 212 41.54 -10.06 -21.94
N THR A 213 40.86 -10.82 -22.77
CA THR A 213 39.57 -10.45 -23.39
C THR A 213 38.40 -10.59 -22.39
N LYS A 214 38.49 -11.56 -21.44
CA LYS A 214 37.48 -11.73 -20.39
C LYS A 214 37.41 -10.53 -19.45
N CYS A 215 38.55 -9.97 -19.06
CA CYS A 215 38.61 -8.80 -18.18
C CYS A 215 38.07 -7.52 -18.88
N ARG A 216 38.36 -7.36 -20.17
CA ARG A 216 37.82 -6.26 -21.00
C ARG A 216 36.32 -6.43 -21.23
N CYS A 217 35.84 -7.66 -21.45
CA CYS A 217 34.45 -7.99 -21.64
C CYS A 217 33.64 -7.72 -20.36
N PHE A 218 34.15 -8.07 -19.17
CA PHE A 218 33.54 -7.78 -17.88
C PHE A 218 33.44 -6.27 -17.62
N ARG A 219 34.47 -5.49 -17.95
CA ARG A 219 34.47 -4.03 -17.82
C ARG A 219 33.44 -3.38 -18.79
N VAL A 220 33.36 -3.84 -20.03
CA VAL A 220 32.39 -3.36 -21.02
C VAL A 220 30.98 -3.74 -20.62
N TRP A 221 30.76 -4.96 -20.11
CA TRP A 221 29.48 -5.41 -19.58
C TRP A 221 29.07 -4.57 -18.36
N GLY A 222 29.97 -4.31 -17.43
CA GLY A 222 29.71 -3.44 -16.27
C GLY A 222 29.35 -2.01 -16.67
N MET A 223 30.05 -1.43 -17.64
CA MET A 223 29.72 -0.08 -18.15
C MET A 223 28.35 -0.03 -18.87
N ARG A 224 27.99 -1.08 -19.63
CA ARG A 224 26.66 -1.18 -20.25
C ARG A 224 25.55 -1.30 -19.20
N LEU A 225 25.77 -2.11 -18.16
CA LEU A 225 24.85 -2.26 -17.04
C LEU A 225 24.66 -0.93 -16.30
N LEU A 226 25.76 -0.25 -15.96
CA LEU A 226 25.72 1.06 -15.29
C LEU A 226 24.99 2.11 -16.14
N ARG A 227 25.20 2.12 -17.47
CA ARG A 227 24.47 3.02 -18.38
C ARG A 227 22.97 2.70 -18.41
N LYS A 228 22.58 1.41 -18.45
CA LYS A 228 21.18 1.00 -18.38
C LYS A 228 20.54 1.42 -17.05
N ILE A 229 21.24 1.20 -15.94
CA ILE A 229 20.82 1.63 -14.60
C ILE A 229 20.61 3.15 -14.56
N LYS A 230 21.60 3.92 -15.02
CA LYS A 230 21.51 5.39 -15.08
C LYS A 230 20.31 5.84 -15.90
N ASN A 231 20.12 5.27 -17.10
CA ASN A 231 19.01 5.65 -17.99
C ASN A 231 17.64 5.31 -17.36
N ALA A 232 17.52 4.16 -16.68
CA ALA A 232 16.28 3.78 -15.99
C ALA A 232 15.95 4.78 -14.86
N TYR A 233 16.94 5.17 -14.03
CA TYR A 233 16.69 6.17 -12.97
C TYR A 233 16.45 7.58 -13.52
N VAL A 234 17.08 7.97 -14.61
CA VAL A 234 16.74 9.25 -15.30
C VAL A 234 15.31 9.24 -15.82
N LEU A 235 14.85 8.11 -16.38
CA LEU A 235 13.47 7.98 -16.85
C LEU A 235 12.47 8.01 -15.68
N LEU A 236 12.76 7.29 -14.58
CA LEU A 236 11.99 7.34 -13.33
C LEU A 236 11.86 8.78 -12.81
N TRP A 237 12.99 9.51 -12.77
CA TRP A 237 13.01 10.90 -12.31
C TRP A 237 12.19 11.83 -13.24
N LYS A 238 12.27 11.60 -14.54
CA LYS A 238 11.46 12.35 -15.53
C LYS A 238 9.97 12.12 -15.32
N HIS A 239 9.54 10.86 -15.15
CA HIS A 239 8.13 10.54 -14.88
C HIS A 239 7.65 11.10 -13.55
N PHE A 240 8.51 11.05 -12.52
CA PHE A 240 8.24 11.67 -11.22
C PHE A 240 8.00 13.17 -11.38
N LEU A 241 8.93 13.91 -11.99
CA LEU A 241 8.78 15.35 -12.21
C LEU A 241 7.53 15.67 -13.02
N GLN A 242 7.27 14.94 -14.09
CA GLN A 242 6.11 15.15 -14.94
C GLN A 242 4.79 15.00 -14.17
N ALA A 243 4.68 13.98 -13.31
CA ALA A 243 3.49 13.74 -12.51
C ALA A 243 3.30 14.84 -11.44
N TYR A 244 4.34 15.14 -10.66
CA TYR A 244 4.24 16.09 -9.55
C TYR A 244 4.32 17.58 -9.98
N THR A 245 4.54 17.87 -11.25
CA THR A 245 4.32 19.21 -11.82
C THR A 245 2.83 19.49 -12.03
N ASN A 246 2.00 18.45 -12.16
CA ASN A 246 0.55 18.61 -12.25
C ASN A 246 -0.02 18.90 -10.84
N TYR A 247 -0.59 20.09 -10.67
CA TYR A 247 -1.18 20.53 -9.38
C TYR A 247 -2.24 19.58 -8.86
N ARG A 248 -3.10 19.02 -9.75
CA ARG A 248 -4.14 18.07 -9.35
C ARG A 248 -3.54 16.79 -8.77
N VAL A 249 -2.58 16.17 -9.47
CA VAL A 249 -1.87 14.97 -9.00
C VAL A 249 -1.21 15.23 -7.66
N THR A 250 -0.49 16.35 -7.53
CA THR A 250 0.20 16.71 -6.29
C THR A 250 -0.75 16.90 -5.13
N LYS A 251 -1.87 17.61 -5.32
CA LYS A 251 -2.88 17.85 -4.30
C LYS A 251 -3.48 16.55 -3.75
N TRP A 252 -3.93 15.67 -4.63
CA TRP A 252 -4.51 14.37 -4.24
C TRP A 252 -3.47 13.43 -3.63
N SER A 253 -2.23 13.45 -4.13
CA SER A 253 -1.11 12.67 -3.60
C SER A 253 -0.71 13.10 -2.18
N ILE A 254 -0.68 14.40 -1.89
CA ILE A 254 -0.39 14.92 -0.55
C ILE A 254 -1.46 14.46 0.43
N TRP A 255 -2.75 14.62 0.10
CA TRP A 255 -3.82 14.13 0.96
C TRP A 255 -3.70 12.62 1.20
N TRP A 256 -3.52 11.85 0.13
CA TRP A 256 -3.36 10.41 0.24
C TRP A 256 -2.19 10.01 1.15
N ALA A 257 -1.03 10.62 0.99
CA ALA A 257 0.14 10.33 1.83
C ALA A 257 -0.12 10.67 3.31
N LEU A 258 -0.73 11.82 3.59
CA LEU A 258 -1.04 12.24 4.96
C LEU A 258 -2.16 11.40 5.58
N ALA A 259 -3.24 11.12 4.87
CA ALA A 259 -4.30 10.25 5.36
C ALA A 259 -3.81 8.81 5.61
N THR A 260 -2.95 8.29 4.72
CA THR A 260 -2.32 6.98 4.88
C THR A 260 -1.37 6.96 6.09
N CYS A 261 -0.63 8.03 6.35
CA CYS A 261 0.19 8.16 7.58
C CYS A 261 -0.67 7.97 8.83
N GLY A 262 -1.77 8.71 8.95
CA GLY A 262 -2.70 8.59 10.09
C GLY A 262 -3.35 7.21 10.16
N TYR A 263 -3.79 6.67 9.04
CA TYR A 263 -4.37 5.33 8.96
C TYR A 263 -3.41 4.24 9.46
N LEU A 264 -2.19 4.23 8.96
CA LEU A 264 -1.17 3.25 9.37
C LEU A 264 -0.85 3.38 10.87
N GLN A 265 -0.86 4.59 11.40
CA GLN A 265 -0.67 4.82 12.82
C GLN A 265 -1.81 4.22 13.65
N ILE A 266 -3.07 4.42 13.25
CA ILE A 266 -4.23 3.88 13.95
C ILE A 266 -4.23 2.36 13.93
N ILE A 267 -4.04 1.71 12.77
CA ILE A 267 -4.08 0.25 12.70
C ILE A 267 -2.95 -0.42 13.48
N SER A 268 -1.80 0.24 13.61
CA SER A 268 -0.66 -0.29 14.38
C SER A 268 -0.91 -0.30 15.87
N TYR A 269 -1.71 0.63 16.40
CA TYR A 269 -1.85 0.84 17.85
C TYR A 269 -3.26 0.64 18.40
N ILE A 270 -4.26 0.38 17.54
CA ILE A 270 -5.67 0.30 17.96
C ILE A 270 -5.94 -0.82 18.99
N GLN A 271 -5.28 -1.97 18.86
CA GLN A 271 -5.47 -3.07 19.81
C GLN A 271 -4.99 -2.71 21.23
N LEU A 272 -3.92 -1.91 21.33
CA LEU A 272 -3.47 -1.38 22.63
C LEU A 272 -4.52 -0.45 23.26
N LEU A 273 -5.22 0.35 22.45
CA LEU A 273 -6.33 1.18 22.92
C LEU A 273 -7.49 0.30 23.41
N TRP A 274 -7.85 -0.75 22.67
CA TRP A 274 -8.91 -1.68 23.07
C TRP A 274 -8.62 -2.36 24.39
N GLN A 275 -7.38 -2.78 24.64
CA GLN A 275 -6.97 -3.37 25.91
C GLN A 275 -7.23 -2.46 27.12
N THR A 276 -7.22 -1.14 26.96
CA THR A 276 -7.54 -0.22 28.07
C THR A 276 -9.04 -0.13 28.39
N ALA A 277 -9.89 -0.76 27.58
CA ALA A 277 -11.36 -0.73 27.71
C ALA A 277 -11.97 -2.10 27.96
N VAL A 278 -11.15 -3.16 28.06
CA VAL A 278 -11.58 -4.54 28.32
C VAL A 278 -11.23 -4.91 29.74
N GLU A 279 -12.19 -5.50 30.49
CA GLU A 279 -11.94 -6.05 31.83
C GLU A 279 -11.33 -7.45 31.75
N PRO A 280 -10.53 -7.86 32.74
CA PRO A 280 -9.97 -9.20 32.77
C PRO A 280 -11.08 -10.27 32.83
N GLY A 281 -11.11 -11.13 31.80
CA GLY A 281 -12.10 -12.19 31.65
C GLY A 281 -13.24 -11.91 30.66
N ASP A 282 -13.31 -10.71 30.13
CA ASP A 282 -14.28 -10.37 29.08
C ASP A 282 -13.93 -11.03 27.74
N MET A 283 -14.99 -11.37 26.99
CA MET A 283 -14.82 -11.84 25.61
C MET A 283 -14.38 -10.70 24.70
N ILE A 284 -13.33 -10.93 23.93
CA ILE A 284 -12.75 -9.99 22.96
C ILE A 284 -13.29 -10.33 21.56
N TYR A 285 -13.76 -9.30 20.83
CA TYR A 285 -14.38 -9.46 19.49
C TYR A 285 -13.54 -8.88 18.36
N ASN A 286 -12.23 -8.79 18.53
CA ASN A 286 -11.31 -8.21 17.56
C ASN A 286 -11.42 -8.84 16.16
N GLY A 287 -11.55 -10.16 16.08
CA GLY A 287 -11.71 -10.87 14.80
C GLY A 287 -13.02 -10.52 14.08
N ALA A 288 -14.13 -10.37 14.84
CA ALA A 288 -15.40 -9.92 14.27
C ALA A 288 -15.31 -8.48 13.76
N VAL A 289 -14.62 -7.61 14.48
CA VAL A 289 -14.38 -6.23 14.08
C VAL A 289 -13.59 -6.16 12.77
N ASP A 290 -12.51 -6.95 12.63
CA ASP A 290 -11.72 -7.06 11.41
C ASP A 290 -12.55 -7.57 10.22
N PHE A 291 -13.46 -8.53 10.46
CA PHE A 291 -14.39 -9.00 9.43
C PHE A 291 -15.33 -7.90 8.98
N PHE A 292 -16.04 -7.23 9.90
CA PHE A 292 -16.99 -6.16 9.55
C PHE A 292 -16.28 -4.97 8.88
N TYR A 293 -15.10 -4.60 9.37
CA TYR A 293 -14.25 -3.60 8.77
C TYR A 293 -13.94 -3.93 7.29
N ALA A 294 -13.51 -5.15 7.00
CA ALA A 294 -13.14 -5.58 5.66
C ALA A 294 -14.35 -5.66 4.71
N ILE A 295 -15.46 -6.26 5.15
CA ILE A 295 -16.63 -6.48 4.28
C ILE A 295 -17.41 -5.19 4.00
N ILE A 296 -17.58 -4.33 5.01
CA ILE A 296 -18.25 -3.03 4.85
C ILE A 296 -17.36 -2.11 4.00
N GLY A 297 -16.04 -2.07 4.26
CA GLY A 297 -15.09 -1.33 3.46
C GLY A 297 -15.10 -1.75 1.98
N ALA A 298 -15.12 -3.04 1.68
CA ALA A 298 -15.23 -3.55 0.32
C ALA A 298 -16.55 -3.12 -0.35
N GLY A 299 -17.66 -3.19 0.37
CA GLY A 299 -18.99 -2.77 -0.12
C GLY A 299 -19.03 -1.28 -0.47
N THR A 300 -18.50 -0.42 0.40
CA THR A 300 -18.49 1.04 0.17
C THR A 300 -17.57 1.43 -0.99
N VAL A 301 -16.38 0.83 -1.08
CA VAL A 301 -15.45 1.03 -2.21
C VAL A 301 -16.13 0.65 -3.53
N PHE A 302 -16.84 -0.49 -3.56
CA PHE A 302 -17.59 -0.91 -4.75
C PHE A 302 -18.71 0.07 -5.14
N CYS A 303 -19.46 0.59 -4.17
CA CYS A 303 -20.53 1.57 -4.40
C CYS A 303 -19.97 2.90 -4.94
N VAL A 304 -18.88 3.40 -4.33
CA VAL A 304 -18.24 4.66 -4.74
C VAL A 304 -17.58 4.54 -6.10
N GLY A 305 -17.00 3.38 -6.43
CA GLY A 305 -16.44 3.13 -7.76
C GLY A 305 -17.46 3.21 -8.91
N LYS A 306 -18.77 3.05 -8.60
CA LYS A 306 -19.88 3.22 -9.56
C LYS A 306 -20.47 4.64 -9.58
N ALA A 307 -20.16 5.47 -8.58
CA ALA A 307 -20.72 6.82 -8.46
C ALA A 307 -20.00 7.77 -9.43
N LYS A 308 -20.74 8.27 -10.43
CA LYS A 308 -20.24 9.25 -11.41
C LYS A 308 -20.30 10.68 -10.83
N LEU A 309 -19.55 10.94 -9.75
CA LEU A 309 -19.48 12.25 -9.11
C LEU A 309 -18.36 13.08 -9.74
N ASN A 310 -18.55 14.40 -9.80
CA ASN A 310 -17.49 15.32 -10.24
C ASN A 310 -16.52 15.59 -9.09
N TRP A 311 -15.56 14.69 -8.90
CA TRP A 311 -14.56 14.80 -7.84
C TRP A 311 -13.62 16.00 -8.00
N SER A 312 -13.50 16.55 -9.21
CA SER A 312 -12.71 17.78 -9.46
C SER A 312 -13.25 18.97 -8.68
N LEU A 313 -14.58 19.04 -8.52
CA LEU A 313 -15.26 20.14 -7.82
C LEU A 313 -15.56 19.82 -6.36
N LEU A 314 -16.07 18.60 -6.11
CA LEU A 314 -16.53 18.18 -4.77
C LEU A 314 -15.39 17.62 -3.90
N GLY A 315 -14.28 17.21 -4.53
CA GLY A 315 -13.24 16.43 -3.87
C GLY A 315 -12.69 17.09 -2.62
N ASP A 316 -12.30 18.36 -2.68
CA ASP A 316 -11.66 19.05 -1.55
C ASP A 316 -12.60 19.16 -0.34
N MET A 317 -13.87 19.48 -0.58
CA MET A 317 -14.88 19.55 0.49
C MET A 317 -15.16 18.16 1.07
N THR A 318 -15.27 17.16 0.21
CA THR A 318 -15.50 15.77 0.65
C THR A 318 -14.31 15.25 1.47
N LEU A 319 -13.07 15.46 1.01
CA LEU A 319 -11.86 15.10 1.75
C LEU A 319 -11.82 15.78 3.12
N SER A 320 -12.18 17.06 3.17
CA SER A 320 -12.22 17.82 4.42
C SER A 320 -13.28 17.30 5.39
N ILE A 321 -14.52 17.09 4.94
CA ILE A 321 -15.62 16.61 5.79
C ILE A 321 -15.29 15.24 6.37
N PHE A 322 -14.77 14.33 5.55
CA PHE A 322 -14.42 12.99 6.02
C PHE A 322 -13.19 12.99 6.93
N SER A 323 -12.16 13.79 6.64
CA SER A 323 -11.02 13.94 7.57
C SER A 323 -11.44 14.58 8.90
N LEU A 324 -12.38 15.53 8.90
CA LEU A 324 -12.93 16.09 10.13
C LEU A 324 -13.69 15.04 10.94
N LEU A 325 -14.51 14.23 10.27
CA LEU A 325 -15.25 13.14 10.92
C LEU A 325 -14.28 12.10 11.52
N GLU A 326 -13.25 11.68 10.77
CA GLU A 326 -12.17 10.81 11.26
C GLU A 326 -11.49 11.40 12.50
N GLY A 327 -11.16 12.69 12.47
CA GLY A 327 -10.54 13.38 13.61
C GLY A 327 -11.44 13.41 14.85
N ILE A 328 -12.72 13.75 14.69
CA ILE A 328 -13.68 13.81 15.80
C ILE A 328 -13.88 12.43 16.44
N ILE A 329 -14.12 11.38 15.65
CA ILE A 329 -14.36 10.05 16.19
C ILE A 329 -13.13 9.48 16.91
N LEU A 330 -11.89 9.80 16.46
CA LEU A 330 -10.66 9.42 17.14
C LEU A 330 -10.44 10.18 18.45
N ILE A 331 -10.79 11.48 18.50
CA ILE A 331 -10.79 12.26 19.76
C ILE A 331 -11.81 11.65 20.74
N VAL A 332 -13.01 11.29 20.26
CA VAL A 332 -14.01 10.60 21.10
C VAL A 332 -13.46 9.26 21.62
N ALA A 333 -12.77 8.49 20.76
CA ALA A 333 -12.14 7.23 21.16
C ALA A 333 -11.09 7.41 22.26
N SER A 334 -10.32 8.50 22.25
CA SER A 334 -9.27 8.75 23.26
C SER A 334 -9.83 8.94 24.68
N TYR A 335 -11.06 9.42 24.83
CA TYR A 335 -11.72 9.67 26.12
C TYR A 335 -12.67 8.55 26.56
N ASN A 336 -13.01 7.62 25.65
CA ASN A 336 -14.06 6.64 25.91
C ASN A 336 -13.49 5.27 26.31
N TYR A 337 -14.14 4.61 27.28
CA TYR A 337 -13.78 3.28 27.80
C TYR A 337 -14.78 2.19 27.41
N ASN A 338 -15.79 2.53 26.58
CA ASN A 338 -16.74 1.52 26.09
C ASN A 338 -16.15 0.81 24.87
N ILE A 339 -15.84 -0.48 25.02
CA ILE A 339 -15.23 -1.28 23.95
C ILE A 339 -16.08 -1.35 22.68
N TRP A 340 -17.40 -1.41 22.79
CA TRP A 340 -18.32 -1.46 21.65
C TRP A 340 -18.29 -0.17 20.83
N LEU A 341 -18.17 0.97 21.53
CA LEU A 341 -17.98 2.25 20.86
C LEU A 341 -16.62 2.32 20.15
N LEU A 342 -15.55 1.85 20.77
CA LEU A 342 -14.22 1.82 20.17
C LEU A 342 -14.18 0.91 18.93
N TYR A 343 -14.82 -0.25 18.96
CA TYR A 343 -14.99 -1.13 17.80
C TYR A 343 -15.76 -0.44 16.68
N SER A 344 -16.88 0.21 17.00
CA SER A 344 -17.69 0.95 16.01
C SER A 344 -16.91 2.09 15.37
N ILE A 345 -16.14 2.85 16.17
CA ILE A 345 -15.28 3.93 15.69
C ILE A 345 -14.23 3.39 14.72
N TYR A 346 -13.58 2.28 15.04
CA TYR A 346 -12.56 1.68 14.17
C TYR A 346 -13.13 1.23 12.83
N ILE A 347 -14.30 0.58 12.83
CA ILE A 347 -14.98 0.18 11.59
C ILE A 347 -15.33 1.40 10.74
N ILE A 348 -15.95 2.43 11.33
CA ILE A 348 -16.34 3.66 10.63
C ILE A 348 -15.11 4.36 10.07
N PHE A 349 -14.07 4.53 10.87
CA PHE A 349 -12.80 5.14 10.47
C PHE A 349 -12.20 4.43 9.24
N GLY A 350 -12.09 3.11 9.30
CA GLY A 350 -11.51 2.34 8.20
C GLY A 350 -12.36 2.36 6.93
N VAL A 351 -13.68 2.33 7.07
CA VAL A 351 -14.61 2.45 5.92
C VAL A 351 -14.45 3.81 5.24
N ILE A 352 -14.38 4.90 6.00
CA ILE A 352 -14.16 6.25 5.48
C ILE A 352 -12.81 6.31 4.78
N TYR A 353 -11.73 5.89 5.45
CA TYR A 353 -10.40 5.91 4.88
C TYR A 353 -10.31 5.14 3.55
N HIS A 354 -10.77 3.87 3.51
CA HIS A 354 -10.70 3.07 2.28
C HIS A 354 -11.53 3.65 1.14
N THR A 355 -12.66 4.24 1.46
CA THR A 355 -13.51 4.93 0.48
C THR A 355 -12.77 6.11 -0.12
N MET A 356 -12.23 6.98 0.71
CA MET A 356 -11.58 8.21 0.26
C MET A 356 -10.23 7.97 -0.41
N VAL A 357 -9.43 7.02 0.07
CA VAL A 357 -8.17 6.66 -0.58
C VAL A 357 -8.42 6.04 -1.97
N THR A 358 -9.54 5.34 -2.15
CA THR A 358 -9.92 4.82 -3.48
C THR A 358 -10.25 5.95 -4.44
N VAL A 359 -10.99 6.96 -3.98
CA VAL A 359 -11.27 8.17 -4.78
C VAL A 359 -9.97 8.92 -5.12
N ALA A 360 -9.10 9.11 -4.12
CA ALA A 360 -7.81 9.78 -4.33
C ALA A 360 -6.93 9.04 -5.36
N ASN A 361 -6.87 7.70 -5.27
CA ASN A 361 -6.15 6.88 -6.23
C ASN A 361 -6.72 7.02 -7.65
N PHE A 362 -8.05 7.05 -7.78
CA PHE A 362 -8.72 7.20 -9.06
C PHE A 362 -8.45 8.59 -9.67
N GLU A 363 -8.53 9.66 -8.88
CA GLU A 363 -8.25 11.02 -9.34
C GLU A 363 -6.77 11.23 -9.74
N VAL A 364 -5.83 10.65 -9.00
CA VAL A 364 -4.41 10.63 -9.38
C VAL A 364 -4.21 9.85 -10.67
N ALA A 365 -4.86 8.69 -10.82
CA ALA A 365 -4.71 7.82 -11.97
C ALA A 365 -5.19 8.44 -13.29
N LYS A 366 -6.19 9.34 -13.25
CA LYS A 366 -6.68 10.05 -14.44
C LYS A 366 -5.61 10.90 -15.13
N ASP A 367 -4.72 11.50 -14.37
CA ASP A 367 -3.79 12.52 -14.83
C ASP A 367 -2.34 12.01 -14.99
N ILE A 368 -2.11 10.71 -14.82
CA ILE A 368 -0.78 10.08 -14.97
C ILE A 368 -0.81 8.98 -16.04
N SER A 369 0.34 8.74 -16.69
CA SER A 369 0.46 7.63 -17.63
C SER A 369 0.40 6.27 -16.91
N GLU A 370 -0.20 5.26 -17.55
CA GLU A 370 -0.32 3.90 -17.00
C GLU A 370 1.03 3.30 -16.59
N ASP A 371 2.09 3.56 -17.33
CA ASP A 371 3.45 3.12 -17.05
C ASP A 371 4.02 3.74 -15.75
N SER A 372 3.41 4.84 -15.26
CA SER A 372 3.85 5.57 -14.06
C SER A 372 3.08 5.23 -12.79
N TYR A 373 2.00 4.43 -12.85
CA TYR A 373 1.18 4.11 -11.67
C TYR A 373 2.00 3.53 -10.51
N GLY A 374 2.83 2.53 -10.80
CA GLY A 374 3.67 1.90 -9.78
C GLY A 374 4.64 2.87 -9.11
N LEU A 375 5.23 3.79 -9.89
CA LEU A 375 6.11 4.83 -9.39
C LEU A 375 5.39 5.79 -8.45
N ILE A 376 4.27 6.36 -8.91
CA ILE A 376 3.55 7.40 -8.15
C ILE A 376 2.95 6.83 -6.87
N PHE A 377 2.35 5.63 -6.92
CA PHE A 377 1.83 4.97 -5.74
C PHE A 377 2.94 4.57 -4.75
N GLY A 378 4.10 4.12 -5.26
CA GLY A 378 5.27 3.84 -4.44
C GLY A 378 5.82 5.11 -3.75
N VAL A 379 5.88 6.22 -4.46
CA VAL A 379 6.33 7.52 -3.91
C VAL A 379 5.34 8.04 -2.86
N ASN A 380 4.04 7.97 -3.12
CA ASN A 380 3.03 8.37 -2.14
C ASN A 380 3.09 7.52 -0.86
N THR A 381 3.27 6.20 -1.02
CA THR A 381 3.48 5.30 0.12
C THR A 381 4.76 5.64 0.88
N PHE A 382 5.85 5.96 0.18
CA PHE A 382 7.09 6.40 0.81
C PHE A 382 6.91 7.65 1.66
N PHE A 383 6.23 8.68 1.15
CA PHE A 383 5.95 9.89 1.90
C PHE A 383 5.00 9.65 3.09
N ALA A 384 4.02 8.75 2.93
CA ALA A 384 3.15 8.33 4.02
C ALA A 384 3.95 7.68 5.17
N LEU A 385 4.85 6.76 4.84
CA LEU A 385 5.70 6.07 5.81
C LEU A 385 6.74 7.00 6.44
N LEU A 386 7.27 7.94 5.68
CA LEU A 386 8.17 8.97 6.21
C LEU A 386 7.45 9.83 7.25
N ALA A 387 6.24 10.30 6.93
CA ALA A 387 5.41 11.07 7.85
C ALA A 387 5.00 10.22 9.07
N GLN A 388 4.63 8.95 8.88
CA GLN A 388 4.32 8.01 9.96
C GLN A 388 5.54 7.78 10.86
N SER A 389 6.72 7.58 10.30
CA SER A 389 7.96 7.39 11.07
C SER A 389 8.29 8.61 11.93
N LEU A 390 8.11 9.81 11.38
CA LEU A 390 8.29 11.08 12.12
C LEU A 390 7.24 11.20 13.23
N LEU A 391 5.99 10.92 12.95
CA LEU A 391 4.90 10.95 13.94
C LEU A 391 5.14 9.94 15.07
N THR A 392 5.52 8.71 14.76
CA THR A 392 5.90 7.68 15.73
C THR A 392 7.08 8.13 16.57
N PHE A 393 8.12 8.68 15.95
CA PHE A 393 9.29 9.18 16.67
C PHE A 393 8.92 10.27 17.67
N VAL A 394 8.08 11.22 17.28
CA VAL A 394 7.69 12.34 18.16
C VAL A 394 6.76 11.83 19.27
N VAL A 395 5.70 11.12 18.90
CA VAL A 395 4.59 10.78 19.82
C VAL A 395 4.96 9.64 20.76
N VAL A 396 5.57 8.59 20.21
CA VAL A 396 5.86 7.35 20.96
C VAL A 396 7.23 7.40 21.61
N ASN A 397 8.29 7.76 20.85
CA ASN A 397 9.66 7.67 21.36
C ASN A 397 10.13 8.95 22.09
N LYS A 398 9.74 10.17 21.60
CA LYS A 398 10.22 11.41 22.19
C LYS A 398 9.34 11.89 23.36
N LEU A 399 8.02 11.92 23.16
CA LEU A 399 7.05 12.38 24.16
C LEU A 399 6.57 11.25 25.06
N THR A 400 6.78 9.99 24.69
CA THR A 400 6.38 8.78 25.43
C THR A 400 4.95 8.85 25.94
N LEU A 401 4.02 9.29 25.06
CA LEU A 401 2.62 9.46 25.42
C LEU A 401 1.98 8.10 25.67
N ASP A 402 1.03 8.05 26.60
CA ASP A 402 0.18 6.89 26.77
C ASP A 402 -0.73 6.67 25.56
N ILE A 403 -1.28 5.48 25.40
CA ILE A 403 -2.05 5.11 24.20
C ILE A 403 -3.26 6.03 23.96
N ARG A 404 -3.92 6.53 24.99
CA ARG A 404 -5.06 7.42 24.87
C ARG A 404 -4.66 8.81 24.43
N GLN A 405 -3.57 9.33 24.98
CA GLN A 405 -2.97 10.60 24.55
C GLN A 405 -2.50 10.51 23.09
N GLN A 406 -1.94 9.35 22.69
CA GLN A 406 -1.57 9.11 21.28
C GLN A 406 -2.80 9.24 20.37
N PHE A 407 -3.93 8.61 20.70
CA PHE A 407 -5.16 8.69 19.91
C PHE A 407 -5.75 10.11 19.88
N PHE A 408 -5.62 10.88 20.95
CA PHE A 408 -5.96 12.30 20.93
C PHE A 408 -5.11 13.10 19.92
N VAL A 409 -3.80 12.86 19.89
CA VAL A 409 -2.89 13.48 18.91
C VAL A 409 -3.25 13.06 17.49
N TYR A 410 -3.54 11.77 17.25
CA TYR A 410 -3.92 11.28 15.92
C TYR A 410 -5.26 11.86 15.46
N GLY A 411 -6.25 12.00 16.34
CA GLY A 411 -7.50 12.68 16.04
C GLY A 411 -7.28 14.17 15.72
N SER A 412 -6.47 14.85 16.50
CA SER A 412 -6.09 16.24 16.24
C SER A 412 -5.36 16.43 14.91
N TYR A 413 -4.52 15.48 14.52
CA TYR A 413 -3.85 15.45 13.22
C TYR A 413 -4.87 15.43 12.06
N PHE A 414 -5.92 14.60 12.12
CA PHE A 414 -6.97 14.57 11.11
C PHE A 414 -7.82 15.85 11.09
N VAL A 415 -8.07 16.48 12.25
CA VAL A 415 -8.73 17.80 12.32
C VAL A 415 -7.89 18.86 11.61
N VAL A 416 -6.57 18.90 11.84
CA VAL A 416 -5.68 19.84 11.15
C VAL A 416 -5.69 19.57 9.64
N LEU A 417 -5.65 18.31 9.22
CA LEU A 417 -5.76 17.94 7.82
C LEU A 417 -7.07 18.44 7.20
N ALA A 418 -8.20 18.27 7.90
CA ALA A 418 -9.50 18.78 7.48
C ALA A 418 -9.51 20.29 7.29
N VAL A 419 -8.93 21.06 8.23
CA VAL A 419 -8.86 22.53 8.13
C VAL A 419 -8.07 22.95 6.89
N ILE A 420 -6.94 22.31 6.62
CA ILE A 420 -6.14 22.60 5.41
C ILE A 420 -6.99 22.40 4.15
N TYR A 421 -7.72 21.30 4.06
CA TYR A 421 -8.52 20.98 2.86
C TYR A 421 -9.83 21.79 2.77
N VAL A 422 -10.41 22.26 3.90
CA VAL A 422 -11.48 23.29 3.87
C VAL A 422 -10.97 24.57 3.21
N LEU A 423 -9.83 25.06 3.66
CA LEU A 423 -9.26 26.30 3.10
C LEU A 423 -8.99 26.15 1.58
N MET A 424 -8.41 25.03 1.17
CA MET A 424 -8.19 24.75 -0.25
C MET A 424 -9.51 24.64 -1.03
N GLY A 425 -10.52 23.98 -0.48
CA GLY A 425 -11.82 23.81 -1.10
C GLY A 425 -12.57 25.14 -1.25
N VAL A 426 -12.50 26.00 -0.25
CA VAL A 426 -13.09 27.35 -0.33
C VAL A 426 -12.40 28.19 -1.42
N VAL A 427 -11.08 28.14 -1.51
CA VAL A 427 -10.35 28.84 -2.58
C VAL A 427 -10.76 28.33 -3.96
N ASN A 428 -10.83 27.02 -4.15
CA ASN A 428 -11.24 26.41 -5.42
C ASN A 428 -12.70 26.76 -5.77
N LEU A 429 -13.60 26.75 -4.80
CA LEU A 429 -15.01 27.10 -5.00
C LEU A 429 -15.16 28.59 -5.41
N VAL A 430 -14.43 29.48 -4.77
CA VAL A 430 -14.43 30.92 -5.11
C VAL A 430 -13.86 31.13 -6.52
N GLN A 431 -12.80 30.43 -6.89
CA GLN A 431 -12.22 30.50 -8.24
C GLN A 431 -13.23 30.00 -9.30
N HIS A 432 -13.89 28.86 -9.04
CA HIS A 432 -14.92 28.32 -9.92
C HIS A 432 -16.13 29.27 -10.06
N TYR A 433 -16.59 29.87 -8.96
CA TYR A 433 -17.65 30.86 -9.00
C TYR A 433 -17.26 32.10 -9.83
N ARG A 434 -16.00 32.55 -9.73
CA ARG A 434 -15.48 33.68 -10.51
C ARG A 434 -15.30 33.37 -12.00
N SER A 435 -15.06 32.11 -12.37
CA SER A 435 -14.94 31.69 -13.77
C SER A 435 -16.27 31.66 -14.52
N GLY A 436 -17.40 31.72 -13.80
CA GLY A 436 -18.76 31.69 -14.40
C GLY A 436 -19.16 30.32 -14.95
N GLU A 437 -18.39 29.26 -14.65
CA GLU A 437 -18.73 27.91 -15.08
C GLU A 437 -19.93 27.35 -14.30
N ALA A 438 -20.81 26.62 -15.02
CA ALA A 438 -22.00 26.02 -14.41
C ALA A 438 -21.62 24.95 -13.37
N PHE A 439 -22.25 25.03 -12.20
CA PHE A 439 -22.04 24.09 -11.10
C PHE A 439 -22.69 22.73 -11.44
N ARG A 440 -21.89 21.76 -11.90
CA ARG A 440 -22.36 20.40 -12.24
C ARG A 440 -21.84 19.39 -11.23
N LEU A 441 -22.76 18.78 -10.44
CA LEU A 441 -22.43 17.77 -9.42
C LEU A 441 -22.08 16.40 -10.00
N PHE A 442 -22.63 16.08 -11.17
CA PHE A 442 -22.44 14.79 -11.84
C PHE A 442 -21.69 14.97 -13.15
N GLN A 443 -20.79 14.02 -13.46
CA GLN A 443 -20.14 13.96 -14.77
C GLN A 443 -21.18 13.59 -15.85
N THR A 444 -21.29 14.40 -16.88
CA THR A 444 -22.09 14.09 -18.06
C THR A 444 -21.23 13.28 -19.04
N GLY A 445 -21.84 12.35 -19.80
CA GLY A 445 -21.13 11.46 -20.73
C GLY A 445 -20.33 12.17 -21.85
N ASP A 446 -20.47 13.50 -21.99
CA ASP A 446 -19.66 14.32 -22.91
C ASP A 446 -18.28 14.69 -22.31
N ASP A 447 -18.14 14.70 -20.99
CA ASP A 447 -16.86 14.97 -20.31
C ASP A 447 -15.89 13.80 -20.52
N ASP A 448 -16.38 12.54 -20.55
CA ASP A 448 -15.58 11.35 -20.86
C ASP A 448 -15.04 11.35 -22.30
N LYS A 449 -15.81 11.90 -23.26
CA LYS A 449 -15.38 12.05 -24.66
C LYS A 449 -14.36 13.17 -24.85
N SER A 450 -14.48 14.25 -24.10
CA SER A 450 -13.51 15.35 -24.14
C SER A 450 -12.17 14.98 -23.52
N LEU A 451 -12.18 14.22 -22.42
CA LEU A 451 -10.97 13.67 -21.77
C LEU A 451 -10.25 12.66 -22.67
N SER A 452 -10.99 11.74 -23.30
CA SER A 452 -10.41 10.77 -24.24
C SER A 452 -9.89 11.44 -25.52
N ALA A 453 -10.52 12.50 -26.00
CA ALA A 453 -10.05 13.28 -27.15
C ALA A 453 -8.76 14.07 -26.80
N THR A 454 -8.67 14.62 -25.59
CA THR A 454 -7.49 15.36 -25.13
C THR A 454 -6.30 14.42 -24.86
N GLN A 455 -6.54 13.21 -24.33
CA GLN A 455 -5.53 12.18 -24.18
C GLN A 455 -5.00 11.70 -25.55
N ASN A 456 -5.88 11.41 -26.50
CA ASN A 456 -5.47 11.01 -27.85
C ASN A 456 -4.72 12.13 -28.59
N ALA A 457 -5.07 13.41 -28.36
CA ALA A 457 -4.35 14.54 -28.92
C ALA A 457 -2.97 14.76 -28.29
N SER A 458 -2.81 14.51 -26.99
CA SER A 458 -1.52 14.57 -26.30
C SER A 458 -0.58 13.44 -26.74
N ASP A 459 -1.11 12.23 -26.93
CA ASP A 459 -0.35 11.08 -27.42
C ASP A 459 0.07 11.24 -28.88
N ALA A 460 -0.79 11.83 -29.73
CA ALA A 460 -0.48 12.16 -31.10
C ALA A 460 0.58 13.28 -31.21
N SER A 461 0.56 14.28 -30.32
CA SER A 461 1.56 15.36 -30.31
C SER A 461 2.93 14.90 -29.76
N THR A 462 2.96 13.88 -28.92
CA THR A 462 4.21 13.26 -28.45
C THR A 462 4.82 12.34 -29.50
N SER A 463 4.03 11.66 -30.31
CA SER A 463 4.52 10.85 -31.43
C SER A 463 5.06 11.69 -32.58
N SER A 464 4.42 12.82 -32.90
CA SER A 464 4.88 13.72 -33.98
C SER A 464 6.16 14.49 -33.63
N LYS A 465 6.41 14.77 -32.34
CA LYS A 465 7.69 15.38 -31.89
C LYS A 465 8.86 14.42 -31.91
N SER A 466 8.63 13.11 -31.89
CA SER A 466 9.68 12.09 -32.01
C SER A 466 10.12 11.87 -33.47
N GLU A 467 9.25 12.17 -34.45
CA GLU A 467 9.57 12.05 -35.88
C GLU A 467 10.29 13.30 -36.46
N HIS A 468 10.16 14.46 -35.80
CA HIS A 468 10.79 15.69 -36.31
C HIS A 468 12.19 15.97 -35.75
N ASN A 469 12.69 15.19 -34.78
CA ASN A 469 14.06 15.27 -34.28
C ASN A 469 14.98 14.16 -34.82
N GLY A 470 14.59 13.48 -35.89
CA GLY A 470 15.32 12.38 -36.54
C GLY A 470 15.67 12.67 -38.01
N SER A 471 15.68 13.94 -38.43
CA SER A 471 16.19 14.32 -39.79
C SER A 471 17.38 15.25 -39.70
#